data_ccbea720e3a79eab4f37d0442cc44165
#
_entry.id   ccbea720e3a79eab4f37d0442cc44165
#
_cell.length_a   1.000
_cell.length_b   1.000
_cell.length_c   1.000
_cell.angle_alpha   90.00
_cell.angle_beta   90.00
_cell.angle_gamma   90.00
#
_symmetry.space_group_name_H-M   'P 1'
#
loop_
_entity.id
_entity.type
_entity.pdbx_description
1 polymer ?
#
loop_
_entity_poly.entity_id
_entity_poly.type
_entity_poly.pdbx_seq_one_letter_code
_entity_poly.pdbx_strand_id
1 'polypeptide(L)'
;MDETLHIASLVVLARPELFEAVKANLRLLENLELHQESAAGKLVVVLETRHEEQILQRIEQINNLPGVLNAALIYHEVLDPAGDLQ
;
A
#
# COMPACT_ATOMS: atom_id res chain seq x y z
N MET A 1 12.08 -1.30 -22.91
CA MET A 1 11.90 -1.81 -21.55
C MET A 1 11.24 -0.75 -20.71
N ASP A 2 10.19 -1.11 -20.01
CA ASP A 2 9.45 -0.14 -19.23
C ASP A 2 10.09 0.05 -17.87
N GLU A 3 10.55 1.28 -17.60
CA GLU A 3 11.16 1.62 -16.32
C GLU A 3 10.24 2.49 -15.47
N THR A 4 9.00 2.57 -15.87
CA THR A 4 8.01 3.35 -15.11
C THR A 4 7.85 2.75 -13.72
N LEU A 5 7.85 3.60 -12.72
CA LEU A 5 7.66 3.19 -11.34
C LEU A 5 6.40 3.86 -10.81
N HIS A 6 5.53 3.05 -10.25
CA HIS A 6 4.30 3.54 -9.62
C HIS A 6 4.50 3.52 -8.11
N ILE A 7 4.26 4.65 -7.48
CA ILE A 7 4.30 4.75 -6.02
C ILE A 7 2.90 5.12 -5.56
N ALA A 8 2.35 4.30 -4.71
CA ALA A 8 1.00 4.51 -4.21
C ALA A 8 1.01 4.55 -2.69
N SER A 9 0.27 5.50 -2.13
CA SER A 9 0.05 5.57 -0.70
C SER A 9 -1.36 5.12 -0.41
N LEU A 10 -1.49 4.21 0.55
CA LEU A 10 -2.78 3.65 0.93
C LEU A 10 -3.01 3.92 2.39
N VAL A 11 -4.28 4.18 2.75
CA VAL A 11 -4.66 4.19 4.15
C VAL A 11 -5.35 2.86 4.44
N VAL A 12 -4.93 2.21 5.51
CA VAL A 12 -5.50 0.93 5.94
C VAL A 12 -6.10 1.13 7.32
N LEU A 13 -7.37 0.82 7.44
CA LEU A 13 -8.06 0.87 8.73
C LEU A 13 -8.21 -0.56 9.23
N ALA A 14 -7.74 -0.79 10.45
CA ALA A 14 -7.74 -2.12 11.04
C ALA A 14 -8.46 -2.10 12.38
N ARG A 15 -9.00 -3.25 12.74
CA ARG A 15 -9.57 -3.43 14.08
C ARG A 15 -8.45 -3.27 15.10
N PRO A 16 -8.64 -2.43 16.14
CA PRO A 16 -7.56 -2.19 17.10
C PRO A 16 -7.04 -3.47 17.76
N GLU A 17 -7.91 -4.42 18.07
CA GLU A 17 -7.52 -5.67 18.72
C GLU A 17 -6.72 -6.57 17.79
N LEU A 18 -6.75 -6.34 16.48
CA LEU A 18 -6.01 -7.13 15.49
C LEU A 18 -4.91 -6.32 14.82
N PHE A 19 -4.61 -5.15 15.36
CA PHE A 19 -3.68 -4.21 14.74
C PHE A 19 -2.30 -4.82 14.49
N GLU A 20 -1.75 -5.51 15.51
CA GLU A 20 -0.43 -6.10 15.36
C GLU A 20 -0.42 -7.25 14.34
N ALA A 21 -1.50 -8.02 14.31
CA ALA A 21 -1.63 -9.10 13.33
C ALA A 21 -1.74 -8.54 11.91
N VAL A 22 -2.46 -7.44 11.74
CA VAL A 22 -2.58 -6.79 10.44
C VAL A 22 -1.22 -6.29 9.98
N LYS A 23 -0.46 -5.64 10.88
CA LYS A 23 0.88 -5.17 10.54
C LYS A 23 1.79 -6.31 10.12
N ALA A 24 1.75 -7.42 10.84
CA ALA A 24 2.57 -8.57 10.51
C ALA A 24 2.23 -9.11 9.11
N ASN A 25 0.95 -9.18 8.79
CA ASN A 25 0.54 -9.66 7.48
C ASN A 25 0.91 -8.68 6.37
N LEU A 26 0.80 -7.38 6.63
CA LEU A 26 1.21 -6.39 5.63
C LEU A 26 2.69 -6.50 5.30
N ARG A 27 3.52 -6.80 6.29
CA ARG A 27 4.96 -6.96 6.07
C ARG A 27 5.30 -8.15 5.20
N LEU A 28 4.38 -9.09 5.04
CA LEU A 28 4.60 -10.24 4.17
C LEU A 28 4.33 -9.93 2.70
N LEU A 29 3.69 -8.81 2.41
CA LEU A 29 3.40 -8.41 1.04
C LEU A 29 4.61 -7.75 0.43
N GLU A 30 4.89 -8.12 -0.82
CA GLU A 30 6.04 -7.59 -1.53
C GLU A 30 5.87 -6.12 -1.89
N ASN A 31 6.98 -5.38 -1.85
CA ASN A 31 7.03 -4.00 -2.32
C ASN A 31 6.13 -3.06 -1.54
N LEU A 32 5.85 -3.40 -0.29
CA LEU A 32 4.97 -2.61 0.56
C LEU A 32 5.71 -2.24 1.84
N GLU A 33 5.60 -0.97 2.22
CA GLU A 33 6.29 -0.44 3.38
C GLU A 33 5.30 0.23 4.32
N LEU A 34 5.40 -0.08 5.60
CA LEU A 34 4.62 0.63 6.62
C LEU A 34 5.27 1.98 6.86
N HIS A 35 4.52 3.04 6.65
CA HIS A 35 5.04 4.40 6.74
C HIS A 35 4.66 5.09 8.05
N GLN A 36 3.39 5.01 8.43
CA GLN A 36 2.88 5.61 9.65
C GLN A 36 1.83 4.74 10.27
N GLU A 37 1.66 4.87 11.57
CA GLU A 37 0.61 4.15 12.26
C GLU A 37 0.03 5.01 13.39
N SER A 38 -1.22 4.73 13.72
CA SER A 38 -1.93 5.41 14.78
C SER A 38 -2.55 4.38 15.71
N ALA A 39 -2.56 4.66 17.00
CA ALA A 39 -3.15 3.76 17.98
C ALA A 39 -4.63 3.49 17.73
N ALA A 40 -5.29 4.34 16.95
CA ALA A 40 -6.70 4.15 16.61
C ALA A 40 -6.94 3.09 15.54
N GLY A 41 -5.89 2.40 15.08
CA GLY A 41 -6.06 1.36 14.07
C GLY A 41 -5.84 1.82 12.65
N LYS A 42 -5.20 2.96 12.46
CA LYS A 42 -4.97 3.51 11.13
C LYS A 42 -3.51 3.33 10.73
N LEU A 43 -3.30 2.84 9.53
CA LEU A 43 -1.96 2.65 8.97
C LEU A 43 -1.85 3.38 7.64
N VAL A 44 -0.69 3.96 7.38
CA VAL A 44 -0.37 4.48 6.06
C VAL A 44 0.74 3.60 5.50
N VAL A 45 0.49 3.03 4.34
CA VAL A 45 1.46 2.15 3.70
C VAL A 45 1.81 2.71 2.33
N VAL A 46 3.04 2.46 1.91
CA VAL A 46 3.54 2.88 0.61
C VAL A 46 3.84 1.64 -0.20
N LEU A 47 3.33 1.62 -1.42
CA LEU A 47 3.48 0.51 -2.33
C LEU A 47 4.25 0.97 -3.56
N GLU A 48 5.27 0.21 -3.95
CA GLU A 48 6.02 0.47 -5.18
C GLU A 48 5.80 -0.69 -6.14
N THR A 49 5.43 -0.36 -7.37
CA THR A 49 5.21 -1.39 -8.39
C THR A 49 5.56 -0.84 -9.75
N ARG A 50 5.80 -1.75 -10.69
CA ARG A 50 6.09 -1.36 -12.06
C ARG A 50 4.85 -1.41 -12.95
N HIS A 51 3.74 -1.93 -12.44
CA HIS A 51 2.51 -2.09 -13.21
C HIS A 51 1.34 -1.56 -12.40
N GLU A 52 0.57 -0.68 -13.02
CA GLU A 52 -0.55 -0.03 -12.34
C GLU A 52 -1.57 -1.03 -11.81
N GLU A 53 -1.83 -2.10 -12.54
CA GLU A 53 -2.81 -3.10 -12.11
C GLU A 53 -2.38 -3.80 -10.82
N GLN A 54 -1.10 -3.80 -10.49
CA GLN A 54 -0.64 -4.38 -9.24
C GLN A 54 -1.11 -3.58 -8.03
N ILE A 55 -1.33 -2.29 -8.22
CA ILE A 55 -1.86 -1.45 -7.13
C ILE A 55 -3.24 -1.96 -6.72
N LEU A 56 -4.11 -2.21 -7.71
CA LEU A 56 -5.45 -2.71 -7.44
C LEU A 56 -5.41 -4.10 -6.82
N GLN A 57 -4.49 -4.95 -7.30
CA GLN A 57 -4.33 -6.29 -6.74
C GLN A 57 -3.92 -6.22 -5.27
N ARG A 58 -3.00 -5.34 -4.93
CA ARG A 58 -2.56 -5.20 -3.54
C ARG A 58 -3.67 -4.66 -2.66
N ILE A 59 -4.41 -3.68 -3.15
CA ILE A 59 -5.55 -3.15 -2.39
C ILE A 59 -6.53 -4.26 -2.08
N GLU A 60 -6.82 -5.11 -3.07
CA GLU A 60 -7.73 -6.23 -2.86
C GLU A 60 -7.16 -7.22 -1.86
N GLN A 61 -5.88 -7.55 -1.97
CA GLN A 61 -5.23 -8.45 -1.01
C GLN A 61 -5.31 -7.90 0.42
N ILE A 62 -5.05 -6.61 0.56
CA ILE A 62 -5.08 -5.98 1.88
C ILE A 62 -6.48 -6.00 2.45
N ASN A 63 -7.48 -5.70 1.63
CA ASN A 63 -8.86 -5.70 2.08
C ASN A 63 -9.34 -7.10 2.50
N ASN A 64 -8.67 -8.14 2.04
CA ASN A 64 -9.02 -9.51 2.40
C ASN A 64 -8.24 -10.04 3.59
N LEU A 65 -7.33 -9.26 4.15
CA LEU A 65 -6.59 -9.68 5.33
C LEU A 65 -7.50 -9.65 6.57
N PRO A 66 -7.33 -10.63 7.47
CA PRO A 66 -8.10 -10.63 8.72
C PRO A 66 -7.84 -9.35 9.51
N GLY A 67 -8.89 -8.71 9.98
CA GLY A 67 -8.78 -7.52 10.80
C GLY A 67 -8.74 -6.22 10.05
N VAL A 68 -8.65 -6.24 8.73
CA VAL A 68 -8.69 -5.03 7.92
C VAL A 68 -10.14 -4.65 7.68
N LEU A 69 -10.49 -3.42 8.06
CA LEU A 69 -11.83 -2.87 7.85
C LEU A 69 -11.94 -2.26 6.46
N ASN A 70 -10.89 -1.59 6.02
CA ASN A 70 -10.86 -0.98 4.71
C ASN A 70 -9.44 -0.59 4.34
N ALA A 71 -9.13 -0.66 3.06
CA ALA A 71 -7.88 -0.14 2.49
C ALA A 71 -8.23 0.69 1.27
N ALA A 72 -7.72 1.90 1.20
CA ALA A 72 -8.05 2.81 0.12
C ALA A 72 -6.82 3.56 -0.35
N LEU A 73 -6.76 3.81 -1.65
CA LEU A 73 -5.70 4.60 -2.25
C LEU A 73 -5.92 6.07 -1.92
N ILE A 74 -4.88 6.72 -1.39
CA ILE A 74 -4.96 8.15 -1.10
C ILE A 74 -4.03 8.97 -2.00
N TYR A 75 -3.04 8.33 -2.62
CA TYR A 75 -2.11 9.04 -3.46
C TYR A 75 -1.45 8.06 -4.43
N HIS A 76 -1.24 8.51 -5.66
CA HIS A 76 -0.58 7.69 -6.67
C HIS A 76 0.31 8.59 -7.52
N GLU A 77 1.58 8.25 -7.56
CA GLU A 77 2.56 8.99 -8.34
C GLU A 77 3.20 8.04 -9.35
N VAL A 78 3.39 8.53 -10.55
CA VAL A 78 4.06 7.77 -11.60
C VAL A 78 5.38 8.45 -11.90
N LEU A 79 6.46 7.70 -11.75
CA LEU A 79 7.80 8.18 -12.05
C LEU A 79 8.27 7.53 -13.34
N ASP A 80 8.48 8.33 -14.35
CA ASP A 80 8.98 7.86 -15.63
C ASP A 80 10.33 8.53 -15.88
N PRO A 81 11.44 7.80 -15.71
CA PRO A 81 12.75 8.42 -15.87
C PRO A 81 12.94 9.13 -17.20
N ALA A 82 12.35 8.60 -18.28
CA ALA A 82 12.45 9.23 -19.57
C ALA A 82 11.64 10.52 -19.67
N GLY A 83 10.49 10.57 -18.97
CA GLY A 83 9.63 11.74 -18.97
C GLY A 83 10.08 12.81 -18.00
N ASP A 84 10.79 12.43 -16.96
CA ASP A 84 11.21 13.35 -15.91
C ASP A 84 12.29 14.32 -16.37
N LEU A 85 12.81 14.13 -17.54
CA LEU A 85 13.89 14.96 -18.04
C LEU A 85 13.38 16.19 -18.78
N GLN A 86 12.12 16.43 -18.76
CA GLN A 86 11.52 17.53 -19.49
C GLN A 86 11.46 18.80 -18.74
#